data_f2afbc304be897f79f7964e7b6a24fab
#
_entry.id   f2afbc304be897f79f7964e7b6a24fab
#
_cell.length_a   1.000
_cell.length_b   1.000
_cell.length_c   1.000
_cell.angle_alpha   90.00
_cell.angle_beta   90.00
_cell.angle_gamma   90.00
#
_symmetry.space_group_name_H-M   'P 1'
#
loop_
_entity.id
_entity.type
_entity.pdbx_description
1 polymer ?
#
loop_
_entity_poly.entity_id
_entity_poly.type
_entity_poly.pdbx_seq_one_letter_code
_entity_poly.pdbx_strand_id
1 'polypeptide(L)'
;MRLLVFFDLPVETNRQRKAYRLFRKSLLKDGYLMVQESVYSKLVLTAQSADFAVERLNKSKPTEGLIQVLKVTEKQYESIINITGHGLSSNAIDSVDRLIVL
;
A
#
# COMPACT_ATOMS: atom_id res chain seq x y z
N MET A 1 2.10 -6.43 12.36
CA MET A 1 3.04 -5.84 11.39
C MET A 1 2.32 -5.58 10.09
N ARG A 2 2.62 -4.47 9.46
CA ARG A 2 2.09 -4.12 8.15
C ARG A 2 3.20 -3.96 7.14
N LEU A 3 2.91 -4.38 5.92
CA LEU A 3 3.73 -4.04 4.76
C LEU A 3 3.09 -2.84 4.07
N LEU A 4 3.89 -1.82 3.81
CA LEU A 4 3.48 -0.70 2.97
C LEU A 4 4.21 -0.83 1.64
N VAL A 5 3.45 -0.84 0.56
CA VAL A 5 4.00 -0.93 -0.80
C VAL A 5 3.79 0.42 -1.46
N PHE A 6 4.90 1.04 -1.84
CA PHE A 6 4.92 2.32 -2.53
C PHE A 6 5.36 2.06 -3.97
N PHE A 7 4.66 2.62 -4.92
CA PHE A 7 5.07 2.43 -6.31
C PHE A 7 4.86 3.69 -7.14
N ASP A 8 5.81 3.88 -8.04
CA ASP A 8 5.80 4.94 -9.03
C ASP A 8 6.01 4.27 -10.38
N LEU A 9 4.93 4.03 -11.10
CA LEU A 9 4.92 3.32 -12.36
C LEU A 9 4.54 4.26 -13.48
N PRO A 10 5.22 4.18 -14.63
CA PRO A 10 4.88 5.04 -15.76
C PRO A 10 3.52 4.65 -16.34
N VAL A 11 2.77 5.65 -16.83
CA VAL A 11 1.43 5.45 -17.39
C VAL A 11 1.26 6.21 -18.72
N GLU A 12 2.33 6.47 -19.43
CA GLU A 12 2.28 7.27 -20.65
C GLU A 12 1.79 6.47 -21.86
N THR A 13 2.18 5.20 -21.94
CA THR A 13 1.79 4.33 -23.04
C THR A 13 0.68 3.37 -22.63
N ASN A 14 -0.01 2.80 -23.62
CA ASN A 14 -1.03 1.78 -23.35
C ASN A 14 -0.44 0.56 -22.65
N ARG A 15 0.76 0.17 -23.03
CA ARG A 15 1.48 -0.95 -22.43
C ARG A 15 1.78 -0.68 -20.95
N GLN A 16 2.24 0.53 -20.64
CA GLN A 16 2.52 0.94 -19.27
C GLN A 16 1.25 0.98 -18.42
N ARG A 17 0.17 1.54 -18.97
CA ARG A 17 -1.13 1.58 -18.27
C ARG A 17 -1.65 0.17 -17.99
N LYS A 18 -1.49 -0.75 -18.93
CA LYS A 18 -1.87 -2.14 -18.73
C LYS A 18 -1.05 -2.78 -17.60
N ALA A 19 0.27 -2.57 -17.60
CA ALA A 19 1.15 -3.08 -16.55
C ALA A 19 0.75 -2.52 -15.17
N TYR A 20 0.42 -1.24 -15.09
CA TYR A 20 -0.07 -0.60 -13.87
C TYR A 20 -1.35 -1.29 -13.37
N ARG A 21 -2.33 -1.47 -14.25
CA ARG A 21 -3.60 -2.11 -13.87
C ARG A 21 -3.40 -3.54 -13.38
N LEU A 22 -2.55 -4.29 -14.06
CA LEU A 22 -2.28 -5.68 -13.68
C LEU A 22 -1.57 -5.77 -12.33
N PHE A 23 -0.62 -4.87 -12.08
CA PHE A 23 0.05 -4.82 -10.78
C PHE A 23 -0.91 -4.46 -9.66
N ARG A 24 -1.72 -3.43 -9.85
CA ARG A 24 -2.75 -3.03 -8.89
C ARG A 24 -3.72 -4.18 -8.62
N LYS A 25 -4.18 -4.84 -9.65
CA LYS A 25 -5.07 -5.99 -9.53
C LYS A 25 -4.43 -7.12 -8.72
N SER A 26 -3.15 -7.39 -8.94
CA SER A 26 -2.45 -8.42 -8.18
C SER A 26 -2.33 -8.05 -6.70
N LEU A 27 -2.12 -6.79 -6.38
CA LEU A 27 -2.09 -6.34 -4.99
C LEU A 27 -3.45 -6.59 -4.31
N LEU A 28 -4.53 -6.18 -4.94
CA LEU A 28 -5.87 -6.38 -4.39
C LEU A 28 -6.19 -7.86 -4.23
N LYS A 29 -5.81 -8.69 -5.19
CA LYS A 29 -6.01 -10.13 -5.13
C LYS A 29 -5.23 -10.75 -3.98
N ASP A 30 -4.06 -10.25 -3.68
CA ASP A 30 -3.22 -10.76 -2.59
C ASP A 30 -3.59 -10.19 -1.22
N GLY A 31 -4.67 -9.44 -1.13
CA GLY A 31 -5.20 -8.96 0.14
C GLY A 31 -4.69 -7.60 0.58
N TYR A 32 -4.03 -6.86 -0.28
CA TYR A 32 -3.63 -5.49 0.05
C TYR A 32 -4.84 -4.56 0.03
N LEU A 33 -4.79 -3.54 0.86
CA LEU A 33 -5.77 -2.47 0.92
C LEU A 33 -5.13 -1.18 0.43
N MET A 34 -5.88 -0.42 -0.34
CA MET A 34 -5.40 0.87 -0.83
C MET A 34 -5.39 1.89 0.30
N VAL A 35 -4.21 2.45 0.58
CA VAL A 35 -4.06 3.58 1.50
C VAL A 35 -4.15 4.88 0.73
N GLN A 36 -3.46 4.93 -0.39
CA GLN A 36 -3.49 6.00 -1.39
C GLN A 36 -3.38 5.33 -2.75
N GLU A 37 -3.55 6.10 -3.81
CA GLU A 37 -3.55 5.56 -5.16
C GLU A 37 -2.30 4.73 -5.48
N SER A 38 -1.14 5.14 -4.97
CA SER A 38 0.13 4.44 -5.20
C SER A 38 0.75 3.89 -3.93
N VAL A 39 -0.06 3.71 -2.88
CA VAL A 39 0.39 3.16 -1.60
C VAL A 39 -0.65 2.15 -1.13
N TYR A 40 -0.21 0.93 -0.94
CA TYR A 40 -1.06 -0.17 -0.48
C TYR A 40 -0.48 -0.79 0.78
N SER A 41 -1.34 -1.34 1.62
CA SER A 41 -0.91 -1.97 2.86
C SER A 41 -1.47 -3.38 2.98
N LYS A 42 -0.73 -4.24 3.67
CA LYS A 42 -1.16 -5.60 3.97
C LYS A 42 -0.75 -5.96 5.39
N LEU A 43 -1.70 -6.48 6.16
CA LEU A 43 -1.40 -7.04 7.47
C LEU A 43 -0.67 -8.37 7.30
N VAL A 44 0.45 -8.54 7.99
CA VAL A 44 1.17 -9.80 8.05
C VAL A 44 1.44 -10.13 9.51
N LEU A 45 1.30 -11.41 9.86
CA LEU A 45 1.36 -11.83 11.25
C LEU A 45 2.74 -12.32 11.67
N THR A 46 3.57 -12.76 10.71
CA THR A 46 4.88 -13.31 10.99
C THR A 46 5.92 -12.76 10.03
N ALA A 47 7.19 -12.84 10.43
CA ALA A 47 8.30 -12.48 9.54
C ALA A 47 8.31 -13.34 8.27
N GLN A 48 7.96 -14.61 8.41
CA GLN A 48 7.89 -15.52 7.27
C GLN A 48 6.79 -15.10 6.28
N SER A 49 5.62 -14.73 6.78
CA SER A 49 4.53 -14.21 5.94
C SER A 49 4.94 -12.95 5.22
N ALA A 50 5.70 -12.07 5.88
CA ALA A 50 6.21 -10.86 5.26
C ALA A 50 7.18 -11.21 4.12
N ASP A 51 8.07 -12.15 4.35
CA ASP A 51 9.04 -12.57 3.32
C ASP A 51 8.33 -13.18 2.11
N PHE A 52 7.32 -14.01 2.33
CA PHE A 52 6.51 -14.55 1.23
C PHE A 52 5.82 -13.45 0.44
N ALA A 53 5.27 -12.46 1.12
CA ALA A 53 4.60 -11.34 0.44
C ALA A 53 5.58 -10.56 -0.43
N VAL A 54 6.77 -10.27 0.07
CA VAL A 54 7.81 -9.58 -0.70
C VAL A 54 8.23 -10.42 -1.90
N GLU A 55 8.38 -11.72 -1.74
CA GLU A 55 8.74 -12.61 -2.83
C GLU A 55 7.67 -12.62 -3.93
N ARG A 56 6.39 -12.63 -3.55
CA ARG A 56 5.30 -12.54 -4.51
C ARG A 56 5.31 -11.23 -5.27
N LEU A 57 5.62 -10.14 -4.59
CA LEU A 57 5.77 -8.83 -5.26
C LEU A 57 6.90 -8.86 -6.29
N ASN A 58 8.01 -9.49 -5.95
CA ASN A 58 9.12 -9.65 -6.88
C ASN A 58 8.71 -10.41 -8.14
N LYS A 59 7.80 -11.37 -8.02
CA LYS A 59 7.32 -12.16 -9.16
C LYS A 59 6.29 -11.42 -9.99
N SER A 60 5.49 -10.55 -9.39
CA SER A 60 4.40 -9.85 -10.07
C SER A 60 4.77 -8.45 -10.53
N LYS A 61 5.96 -7.98 -10.23
CA LYS A 61 6.38 -6.62 -10.55
C LYS A 61 6.42 -6.38 -12.07
N PRO A 62 6.06 -5.18 -12.52
CA PRO A 62 6.26 -4.79 -13.91
C PRO A 62 7.75 -4.58 -14.20
N THR A 63 8.09 -4.44 -15.48
CA THR A 63 9.47 -4.27 -15.92
C THR A 63 9.99 -2.84 -15.74
N GLU A 64 9.09 -1.88 -15.60
CA GLU A 64 9.45 -0.47 -15.48
C GLU A 64 8.91 0.11 -14.19
N GLY A 65 9.56 1.16 -13.70
CA GLY A 65 9.11 1.89 -12.53
C GLY A 65 9.82 1.48 -11.25
N LEU A 66 9.42 2.11 -10.16
CA LEU A 66 9.99 1.88 -8.84
C LEU A 66 8.92 1.30 -7.92
N ILE A 67 9.27 0.23 -7.23
CA ILE A 67 8.41 -0.38 -6.21
C ILE A 67 9.25 -0.56 -4.95
N GLN A 68 8.76 -0.01 -3.85
CA GLN A 68 9.45 -0.10 -2.56
C GLN A 68 8.50 -0.66 -1.51
N VAL A 69 9.04 -1.39 -0.56
CA VAL A 69 8.27 -2.01 0.53
C VAL A 69 8.88 -1.59 1.85
N LEU A 70 8.04 -1.16 2.77
CA LEU A 70 8.43 -0.81 4.13
C LEU A 70 7.63 -1.67 5.10
N LYS A 71 8.33 -2.30 6.04
CA LYS A 71 7.68 -3.02 7.14
C LYS A 71 7.50 -2.06 8.31
N VAL A 72 6.28 -1.99 8.82
CA VAL A 72 5.97 -1.14 9.98
C VAL A 72 5.17 -1.94 11.00
N THR A 73 5.23 -1.52 12.25
CA THR A 73 4.36 -2.06 13.28
C THR A 73 2.95 -1.52 13.12
N GLU A 74 1.96 -2.17 13.73
CA GLU A 74 0.60 -1.65 13.75
C GLU A 74 0.54 -0.27 14.37
N LYS A 75 1.30 -0.06 15.43
CA LYS A 75 1.36 1.24 16.11
C LYS A 75 1.90 2.33 15.20
N GLN A 76 2.93 2.02 14.42
CA GLN A 76 3.47 2.96 13.44
C GLN A 76 2.46 3.24 12.33
N TYR A 77 1.78 2.21 11.86
CA TYR A 77 0.76 2.37 10.82
C TYR A 77 -0.39 3.24 11.31
N GLU A 78 -0.84 3.02 12.54
CA GLU A 78 -1.90 3.81 13.16
C GLU A 78 -1.50 5.25 13.41
N SER A 79 -0.21 5.53 13.45
CA SER A 79 0.31 6.88 13.68
C SER A 79 0.31 7.76 12.43
N ILE A 80 -0.14 7.22 11.28
CA ILE A 80 -0.26 8.02 10.06
C ILE A 80 -1.21 9.19 10.32
N ILE A 81 -0.73 10.40 10.02
CA ILE A 81 -1.49 11.61 10.19
C ILE A 81 -2.04 12.05 8.84
N ASN A 82 -3.34 12.17 8.75
CA ASN A 82 -4.01 12.65 7.53
C ASN A 82 -4.11 14.18 7.60
N ILE A 83 -3.31 14.85 6.81
CA ILE A 83 -3.34 16.31 6.75
C ILE A 83 -4.55 16.77 5.94
N THR A 84 -4.85 16.06 4.85
CA THR A 84 -6.02 16.32 4.01
C THR A 84 -6.67 15.00 3.63
N GLY A 85 -7.93 15.06 3.25
CA GLY A 85 -8.65 13.90 2.76
C GLY A 85 -9.19 13.02 3.88
N HIS A 86 -9.88 11.96 3.46
CA HIS A 86 -10.42 10.95 4.37
C HIS A 86 -9.77 9.61 4.04
N GLY A 87 -9.50 8.82 5.06
CA GLY A 87 -9.08 7.45 4.84
C GLY A 87 -10.20 6.61 4.23
N LEU A 88 -9.87 5.37 3.88
CA LEU A 88 -10.80 4.46 3.22
C LEU A 88 -11.83 3.85 4.14
N SER A 89 -11.65 3.94 5.45
CA SER A 89 -12.52 3.35 6.44
C SER A 89 -13.17 4.42 7.30
N SER A 90 -14.25 4.04 8.01
CA SER A 90 -14.89 4.93 8.98
C SER A 90 -13.95 5.35 10.10
N ASN A 91 -12.92 4.59 10.38
CA ASN A 91 -11.93 4.92 11.38
C ASN A 91 -11.13 6.17 11.00
N ALA A 92 -11.09 6.50 9.74
CA ALA A 92 -10.43 7.72 9.28
C ALA A 92 -11.07 8.97 9.86
N ILE A 93 -12.37 8.95 10.09
CA ILE A 93 -13.10 10.07 10.71
C ILE A 93 -12.58 10.30 12.13
N ASP A 94 -12.43 9.23 12.88
CA ASP A 94 -11.90 9.32 14.25
C ASP A 94 -10.46 9.84 14.24
N SER A 95 -9.67 9.43 13.25
CA SER A 95 -8.30 9.91 13.11
C SER A 95 -8.25 11.40 12.81
N VAL A 96 -9.17 11.88 11.98
CA VAL A 96 -9.28 13.31 11.67
C VAL A 96 -9.66 14.08 12.92
N ASP A 97 -10.62 13.58 13.69
CA ASP A 97 -11.04 14.22 14.93
C ASP A 97 -9.87 14.32 15.93
N ARG A 98 -9.08 13.26 16.04
CA ARG A 98 -7.90 13.28 16.91
C ARG A 98 -6.86 14.29 16.46
N LEU A 99 -6.71 14.49 15.16
CA LEU A 99 -5.80 15.50 14.63
C LEU A 99 -6.25 16.92 14.97
N ILE A 100 -7.56 17.15 14.92
CA ILE A 100 -8.11 18.45 15.25
C ILE A 100 -7.87 18.80 16.72
N VAL A 101 -7.92 17.81 17.59
CA VAL A 101 -7.70 17.98 19.02
C VAL A 101 -6.24 18.31 19.33
N LEU A 102 -5.34 17.87 18.50
CA LEU A 102 -3.92 18.13 18.68
C LEU A 102 -3.55 19.57 18.34
#